data_94ded393f9c23d2e8e070773a19a32dc
#
_entry.id   94ded393f9c23d2e8e070773a19a32dc
#
_cell.length_a   1.000
_cell.length_b   1.000
_cell.length_c   1.000
_cell.angle_alpha   90.00
_cell.angle_beta   90.00
_cell.angle_gamma   90.00
#
_symmetry.space_group_name_H-M   'P 1'
#
loop_
_entity.id
_entity.type
_entity.pdbx_description
1 polymer ?
#
loop_
_entity_poly.entity_id
_entity_poly.type
_entity_poly.pdbx_seq_one_letter_code
_entity_poly.pdbx_strand_id
1 'polypeptide(L)'
;MSYSYTEKKRIRKNFGTFAQVMDLPNLVETQTNSYSEFLQADVAPEARKKQGLEEVFQSLFPIKSVSGNAALEYVSYELGKNTYDVQECLIQGLSYSAPLRIKVKLVLYDRESNFKEIKDIKEGEVFMGEVPLMTNDASFIINGTERVVVSQLHRSPGVFYDHDKGKTHSSGKVLYSARIIPYRGSWLDFEFDPKDILFSRIDRRRKIPATIMLRALDMGTEEILSEFYEEDVFTIDKDNVKAALAPERLRGETLSVDIKVKNKVYVEAGKRITARHIKEMQTSKASEISLSDEFLIGKVLSKDIFNEETGEVLLTANTEIDETVLEEIKEHKIKEVKCLYINELDKGPYISNTLRVDPTSNRLEALVEIYRMMRPGEPPTKDSAETLFNNLFFNEERYDLSEVGRMKFNRRLKLDAKKENPHILDKQDIIEVMKGIVNIRDGHDIVDDIDHLGNRRVRSVGEMTANQFRVGLIRVERAVRERLSMAEADELGPQDLINAKPVTAAIKEFFGSSQLSQFMDQNNPLSEITHKRRVSALGPGGLTRERAGFEVRDVHPTHYGRVCPIETPEGPNIGLINSFASSVSYTHLPSPRDVEESRMPSSA
;
A
#
# COMPACT_ATOMS: atom_id res chain seq x y z
N MET A 1 20.62 1.33 42.97
CA MET A 1 22.04 1.65 43.27
C MET A 1 22.16 3.12 43.59
N SER A 2 22.75 3.50 44.71
CA SER A 2 23.04 4.90 44.98
C SER A 2 24.35 5.27 44.28
N TYR A 3 24.27 6.13 43.27
CA TYR A 3 25.47 6.64 42.61
C TYR A 3 26.17 7.64 43.50
N SER A 4 27.38 7.29 43.96
CA SER A 4 28.30 8.20 44.65
C SER A 4 29.31 8.73 43.62
N TYR A 5 29.21 10.00 43.25
CA TYR A 5 30.18 10.65 42.36
C TYR A 5 31.33 11.19 43.20
N THR A 6 32.40 10.44 43.25
CA THR A 6 33.62 10.84 43.99
C THR A 6 34.66 11.58 43.10
N GLU A 7 34.55 11.51 41.78
CA GLU A 7 35.54 12.07 40.86
C GLU A 7 35.79 13.60 40.97
N LYS A 8 34.80 14.35 41.48
CA LYS A 8 34.93 15.79 41.71
C LYS A 8 34.76 16.20 43.17
N LYS A 9 35.06 15.33 44.13
CA LYS A 9 34.86 15.56 45.57
C LYS A 9 33.45 15.98 45.94
N ARG A 10 32.42 15.62 45.10
CA ARG A 10 31.04 15.86 45.41
C ARG A 10 30.39 14.55 45.84
N ILE A 11 30.03 14.44 47.09
CA ILE A 11 29.25 13.30 47.58
C ILE A 11 27.77 13.63 47.39
N ARG A 12 27.09 12.91 46.50
CA ARG A 12 25.65 12.99 46.39
C ARG A 12 24.99 11.98 47.32
N LYS A 13 24.16 12.44 48.21
CA LYS A 13 23.33 11.58 49.08
C LYS A 13 21.99 11.37 48.42
N ASN A 14 21.56 10.13 48.36
CA ASN A 14 20.21 9.80 47.94
C ASN A 14 19.32 9.78 49.20
N PHE A 15 18.37 10.70 49.26
CA PHE A 15 17.39 10.79 50.35
C PHE A 15 16.07 10.08 50.00
N GLY A 16 15.97 9.46 48.82
CA GLY A 16 14.79 8.71 48.41
C GLY A 16 14.72 7.36 49.15
N THR A 17 13.56 7.09 49.69
CA THR A 17 13.23 5.83 50.37
C THR A 17 12.50 4.83 49.45
N PHE A 18 12.21 5.23 48.22
CA PHE A 18 11.48 4.38 47.28
C PHE A 18 12.44 3.43 46.57
N ALA A 19 12.06 2.16 46.48
CA ALA A 19 12.73 1.20 45.63
C ALA A 19 12.56 1.60 44.15
N GLN A 20 13.58 1.36 43.36
CA GLN A 20 13.49 1.56 41.90
C GLN A 20 12.42 0.61 41.35
N VAL A 21 11.34 1.17 40.82
CA VAL A 21 10.20 0.40 40.31
C VAL A 21 10.47 -0.09 38.88
N MET A 22 11.26 0.66 38.13
CA MET A 22 11.58 0.36 36.73
C MET A 22 12.96 0.90 36.39
N ASP A 23 13.70 0.16 35.57
CA ASP A 23 14.98 0.64 35.02
C ASP A 23 14.77 1.79 34.03
N LEU A 24 15.76 2.69 33.93
CA LEU A 24 15.74 3.75 32.95
C LEU A 24 15.80 3.14 31.54
N PRO A 25 14.83 3.47 30.66
CA PRO A 25 14.86 2.96 29.32
C PRO A 25 16.06 3.50 28.54
N ASN A 26 16.60 2.70 27.64
CA ASN A 26 17.59 3.16 26.71
C ASN A 26 16.94 4.13 25.69
N LEU A 27 17.26 5.41 25.79
CA LEU A 27 16.65 6.46 24.98
C LEU A 27 16.98 6.36 23.48
N VAL A 28 18.04 5.67 23.11
CA VAL A 28 18.48 5.46 21.72
C VAL A 28 18.21 4.04 21.21
N GLU A 29 17.45 3.25 21.95
CA GLU A 29 17.15 1.85 21.63
C GLU A 29 16.53 1.67 20.26
N THR A 30 15.68 2.59 19.82
CA THR A 30 15.07 2.56 18.48
C THR A 30 16.11 2.58 17.35
N GLN A 31 17.22 3.27 17.55
CA GLN A 31 18.32 3.32 16.58
C GLN A 31 19.17 2.06 16.65
N THR A 32 19.61 1.68 17.85
CA THR A 32 20.52 0.55 18.05
C THR A 32 19.85 -0.78 17.67
N ASN A 33 18.63 -1.03 18.11
CA ASN A 33 17.91 -2.26 17.79
C ASN A 33 17.63 -2.38 16.30
N SER A 34 17.16 -1.30 15.66
CA SER A 34 16.90 -1.30 14.22
C SER A 34 18.13 -1.65 13.40
N TYR A 35 19.29 -1.14 13.79
CA TYR A 35 20.51 -1.40 13.04
C TYR A 35 21.12 -2.77 13.35
N SER A 36 21.01 -3.24 14.59
CA SER A 36 21.42 -4.59 14.96
C SER A 36 20.55 -5.67 14.28
N GLU A 37 19.25 -5.45 14.18
CA GLU A 37 18.33 -6.31 13.42
C GLU A 37 18.64 -6.30 11.92
N PHE A 38 19.08 -5.17 11.37
CA PHE A 38 19.52 -5.07 9.98
C PHE A 38 20.78 -5.89 9.72
N LEU A 39 21.80 -5.76 10.58
CA LEU A 39 23.10 -6.42 10.40
C LEU A 39 23.07 -7.89 10.83
N GLN A 40 22.33 -8.26 11.88
CA GLN A 40 22.36 -9.58 12.52
C GLN A 40 23.77 -10.17 12.66
N ALA A 41 24.74 -9.30 13.04
CA ALA A 41 26.16 -9.64 13.04
C ALA A 41 26.52 -10.75 14.05
N ASP A 42 25.87 -10.74 15.23
CA ASP A 42 26.14 -11.65 16.34
C ASP A 42 25.37 -12.98 16.23
N VAL A 43 24.54 -13.13 15.17
CA VAL A 43 23.71 -14.32 14.97
C VAL A 43 24.37 -15.26 13.98
N ALA A 44 24.45 -16.56 14.33
CA ALA A 44 24.97 -17.57 13.42
C ALA A 44 24.15 -17.60 12.11
N PRO A 45 24.80 -17.83 10.95
CA PRO A 45 24.14 -17.79 9.64
C PRO A 45 22.84 -18.61 9.54
N GLU A 46 22.83 -19.78 10.18
CA GLU A 46 21.68 -20.71 10.16
C GLU A 46 20.50 -20.23 11.03
N ALA A 47 20.77 -19.38 12.02
CA ALA A 47 19.77 -18.88 12.98
C ALA A 47 19.27 -17.46 12.63
N ARG A 48 19.75 -16.87 11.53
CA ARG A 48 19.33 -15.53 11.10
C ARG A 48 17.87 -15.51 10.70
N LYS A 49 17.18 -14.47 11.15
CA LYS A 49 15.80 -14.21 10.74
C LYS A 49 15.80 -13.62 9.34
N LYS A 50 14.73 -13.90 8.59
CA LYS A 50 14.49 -13.30 7.25
C LYS A 50 14.11 -11.81 7.41
N GLN A 51 15.11 -10.99 7.75
CA GLN A 51 15.01 -9.54 7.97
C GLN A 51 16.31 -8.85 7.55
N GLY A 52 16.22 -7.57 7.22
CA GLY A 52 17.37 -6.72 6.93
C GLY A 52 18.24 -7.23 5.78
N LEU A 53 19.54 -7.41 6.00
CA LEU A 53 20.48 -7.88 4.97
C LEU A 53 20.14 -9.28 4.47
N GLU A 54 19.76 -10.20 5.35
CA GLU A 54 19.42 -11.58 5.00
C GLU A 54 18.21 -11.62 4.04
N GLU A 55 17.17 -10.86 4.35
CA GLU A 55 16.00 -10.74 3.47
C GLU A 55 16.35 -10.17 2.10
N VAL A 56 17.21 -9.15 2.06
CA VAL A 56 17.61 -8.52 0.81
C VAL A 56 18.37 -9.51 -0.09
N PHE A 57 19.29 -10.30 0.48
CA PHE A 57 19.98 -11.33 -0.28
C PHE A 57 19.04 -12.44 -0.74
N GLN A 58 18.24 -13.00 0.15
CA GLN A 58 17.31 -14.10 -0.18
C GLN A 58 16.26 -13.69 -1.22
N SER A 59 15.88 -12.44 -1.28
CA SER A 59 14.87 -11.95 -2.24
C SER A 59 15.39 -11.76 -3.66
N LEU A 60 16.72 -11.63 -3.85
CA LEU A 60 17.34 -11.39 -5.15
C LEU A 60 18.05 -12.63 -5.71
N PHE A 61 18.49 -13.51 -4.84
CA PHE A 61 19.08 -14.78 -5.24
C PHE A 61 18.00 -15.89 -5.17
N PRO A 62 18.09 -16.91 -6.06
CA PRO A 62 19.13 -17.18 -7.05
C PRO A 62 19.02 -16.33 -8.32
N ILE A 63 20.16 -15.84 -8.81
CA ILE A 63 20.22 -15.10 -10.08
C ILE A 63 20.44 -16.10 -11.21
N LYS A 64 19.41 -16.31 -12.04
CA LYS A 64 19.44 -17.27 -13.15
C LYS A 64 19.85 -16.59 -14.45
N SER A 65 20.63 -17.30 -15.27
CA SER A 65 20.92 -16.91 -16.64
C SER A 65 19.63 -16.93 -17.49
N VAL A 66 19.57 -16.08 -18.52
CA VAL A 66 18.46 -16.05 -19.49
C VAL A 66 18.32 -17.38 -20.23
N SER A 67 19.44 -18.07 -20.50
CA SER A 67 19.47 -19.40 -21.14
C SER A 67 19.16 -20.55 -20.19
N GLY A 68 19.10 -20.31 -18.87
CA GLY A 68 18.87 -21.34 -17.85
C GLY A 68 20.05 -22.27 -17.57
N ASN A 69 21.23 -22.04 -18.20
CA ASN A 69 22.41 -22.89 -18.08
C ASN A 69 23.23 -22.66 -16.81
N ALA A 70 23.02 -21.59 -16.11
CA ALA A 70 23.72 -21.26 -14.88
C ALA A 70 22.82 -20.52 -13.89
N ALA A 71 23.04 -20.76 -12.60
CA ALA A 71 22.40 -20.04 -11.51
C ALA A 71 23.44 -19.67 -10.46
N LEU A 72 23.39 -18.43 -9.98
CA LEU A 72 24.20 -17.97 -8.86
C LEU A 72 23.34 -17.97 -7.60
N GLU A 73 23.68 -18.81 -6.64
CA GLU A 73 22.96 -19.01 -5.39
C GLU A 73 23.68 -18.31 -4.22
N TYR A 74 22.92 -17.74 -3.31
CA TYR A 74 23.41 -17.18 -2.07
C TYR A 74 23.46 -18.26 -0.97
N VAL A 75 24.52 -18.27 -0.17
CA VAL A 75 24.67 -19.17 0.97
C VAL A 75 24.60 -18.42 2.29
N SER A 76 25.49 -17.45 2.50
CA SER A 76 25.57 -16.66 3.72
C SER A 76 26.37 -15.38 3.50
N TYR A 77 26.26 -14.43 4.44
CA TYR A 77 27.18 -13.30 4.50
C TYR A 77 27.97 -13.32 5.81
N GLU A 78 29.13 -12.69 5.78
CA GLU A 78 29.97 -12.47 6.94
C GLU A 78 30.43 -11.00 6.98
N LEU A 79 30.38 -10.42 8.18
CA LEU A 79 30.97 -9.12 8.44
C LEU A 79 32.36 -9.34 9.02
N GLY A 80 33.36 -8.75 8.38
CA GLY A 80 34.72 -8.76 8.87
C GLY A 80 34.90 -7.82 10.06
N LYS A 81 36.07 -7.90 10.68
CA LYS A 81 36.43 -6.95 11.74
C LYS A 81 36.66 -5.56 11.13
N ASN A 82 36.28 -4.52 11.87
CA ASN A 82 36.59 -3.14 11.53
C ASN A 82 38.13 -2.94 11.47
N THR A 83 38.58 -2.19 10.49
CA THR A 83 40.02 -1.95 10.29
C THR A 83 40.53 -0.90 11.25
N TYR A 84 39.73 0.10 11.56
CA TYR A 84 40.07 1.24 12.39
C TYR A 84 39.08 1.39 13.54
N ASP A 85 39.55 1.90 14.67
CA ASP A 85 38.72 2.24 15.80
C ASP A 85 37.96 3.56 15.59
N VAL A 86 36.96 3.82 16.40
CA VAL A 86 36.13 5.03 16.34
C VAL A 86 36.95 6.29 16.40
N GLN A 87 37.92 6.37 17.33
CA GLN A 87 38.78 7.53 17.49
C GLN A 87 39.75 7.72 16.34
N GLU A 88 40.30 6.65 15.82
CA GLU A 88 41.18 6.70 14.65
C GLU A 88 40.42 7.21 13.42
N CYS A 89 39.19 6.77 13.20
CA CYS A 89 38.34 7.23 12.10
C CYS A 89 38.07 8.75 12.19
N LEU A 90 37.81 9.27 13.38
CA LEU A 90 37.60 10.70 13.60
C LEU A 90 38.84 11.53 13.32
N ILE A 91 40.01 11.07 13.78
CA ILE A 91 41.29 11.78 13.61
C ILE A 91 41.78 11.74 12.17
N GLN A 92 41.66 10.57 11.52
CA GLN A 92 42.18 10.37 10.15
C GLN A 92 41.19 10.76 9.06
N GLY A 93 39.97 11.13 9.42
CA GLY A 93 38.92 11.46 8.43
C GLY A 93 38.36 10.25 7.67
N LEU A 94 38.38 9.08 8.28
CA LEU A 94 37.88 7.81 7.72
C LEU A 94 36.46 7.51 8.13
N SER A 95 35.89 6.52 7.48
CA SER A 95 34.55 6.01 7.86
C SER A 95 34.69 4.76 8.75
N TYR A 96 33.91 4.71 9.83
CA TYR A 96 33.83 3.54 10.69
C TYR A 96 32.96 2.48 10.02
N SER A 97 33.58 1.46 9.44
CA SER A 97 32.92 0.45 8.60
C SER A 97 33.56 -0.92 8.78
N ALA A 98 32.81 -1.94 8.40
CA ALA A 98 33.28 -3.32 8.32
C ALA A 98 33.16 -3.85 6.89
N PRO A 99 34.12 -4.68 6.43
CA PRO A 99 34.02 -5.31 5.13
C PRO A 99 32.93 -6.39 5.15
N LEU A 100 32.04 -6.32 4.18
CA LEU A 100 31.00 -7.32 3.96
C LEU A 100 31.45 -8.31 2.90
N ARG A 101 31.39 -9.59 3.21
CA ARG A 101 31.66 -10.70 2.29
C ARG A 101 30.46 -11.60 2.20
N ILE A 102 30.19 -12.12 1.01
CA ILE A 102 29.15 -13.10 0.79
C ILE A 102 29.75 -14.40 0.28
N LYS A 103 29.20 -15.53 0.75
CA LYS A 103 29.45 -16.85 0.21
C LYS A 103 28.38 -17.17 -0.80
N VAL A 104 28.79 -17.48 -2.01
CA VAL A 104 27.91 -17.80 -3.14
C VAL A 104 28.34 -19.06 -3.83
N LYS A 105 27.40 -19.74 -4.47
CA LYS A 105 27.59 -20.93 -5.28
C LYS A 105 27.15 -20.63 -6.71
N LEU A 106 28.05 -20.84 -7.64
CA LEU A 106 27.72 -20.85 -9.07
C LEU A 106 27.42 -22.29 -9.47
N VAL A 107 26.15 -22.55 -9.76
CA VAL A 107 25.66 -23.84 -10.22
C VAL A 107 25.57 -23.81 -11.73
N LEU A 108 26.29 -24.70 -12.39
CA LEU A 108 26.28 -24.91 -13.85
C LEU A 108 25.45 -26.13 -14.18
N TYR A 109 24.49 -25.94 -15.10
CA TYR A 109 23.60 -27.03 -15.55
C TYR A 109 24.03 -27.58 -16.88
N ASP A 110 23.86 -28.91 -17.06
CA ASP A 110 24.17 -29.54 -18.31
C ASP A 110 23.11 -29.28 -19.38
N ARG A 111 23.58 -28.90 -20.57
CA ARG A 111 22.71 -28.64 -21.74
C ARG A 111 22.11 -29.94 -22.31
N GLU A 112 22.83 -31.08 -22.21
CA GLU A 112 22.37 -32.35 -22.75
C GLU A 112 21.17 -32.93 -21.98
N SER A 113 21.07 -32.64 -20.70
CA SER A 113 19.97 -33.08 -19.83
C SER A 113 18.76 -32.10 -19.78
N ASN A 114 18.66 -31.12 -20.70
CA ASN A 114 17.70 -30.03 -20.64
C ASN A 114 17.74 -29.24 -19.31
N PHE A 115 18.94 -28.98 -18.82
CA PHE A 115 19.20 -28.18 -17.59
C PHE A 115 18.62 -28.80 -16.30
N LYS A 116 18.48 -30.13 -16.24
CA LYS A 116 18.02 -30.88 -15.06
C LYS A 116 19.15 -31.40 -14.19
N GLU A 117 20.30 -31.70 -14.77
CA GLU A 117 21.46 -32.21 -14.05
C GLU A 117 22.50 -31.11 -13.83
N ILE A 118 23.14 -31.15 -12.65
CA ILE A 118 24.18 -30.21 -12.28
C ILE A 118 25.50 -30.72 -12.88
N LYS A 119 26.14 -29.91 -13.71
CA LYS A 119 27.43 -30.20 -14.32
C LYS A 119 28.59 -29.92 -13.36
N ASP A 120 28.56 -28.75 -12.71
CA ASP A 120 29.61 -28.29 -11.78
C ASP A 120 29.06 -27.30 -10.77
N ILE A 121 29.70 -27.23 -9.60
CA ILE A 121 29.37 -26.25 -8.54
C ILE A 121 30.67 -25.57 -8.15
N LYS A 122 30.76 -24.24 -8.38
CA LYS A 122 31.86 -23.40 -7.94
C LYS A 122 31.46 -22.56 -6.76
N GLU A 123 32.05 -22.81 -5.61
CA GLU A 123 31.84 -21.97 -4.42
C GLU A 123 32.91 -20.87 -4.32
N GLY A 124 32.53 -19.71 -3.81
CA GLY A 124 33.48 -18.62 -3.62
C GLY A 124 32.99 -17.57 -2.64
N GLU A 125 33.92 -16.89 -2.01
CA GLU A 125 33.66 -15.69 -1.23
C GLU A 125 33.86 -14.47 -2.10
N VAL A 126 32.90 -13.53 -2.04
CA VAL A 126 32.95 -12.28 -2.80
C VAL A 126 32.85 -11.09 -1.86
N PHE A 127 33.72 -10.13 -2.05
CA PHE A 127 33.67 -8.86 -1.33
C PHE A 127 32.56 -7.97 -1.90
N MET A 128 31.63 -7.54 -1.03
CA MET A 128 30.47 -6.71 -1.41
C MET A 128 30.61 -5.23 -1.06
N GLY A 129 31.76 -4.85 -0.54
CA GLY A 129 32.04 -3.49 -0.10
C GLY A 129 32.08 -3.35 1.42
N GLU A 130 32.13 -2.12 1.87
CA GLU A 130 32.13 -1.78 3.29
C GLU A 130 30.75 -1.30 3.72
N VAL A 131 30.29 -1.78 4.87
CA VAL A 131 29.05 -1.36 5.52
C VAL A 131 29.41 -0.51 6.72
N PRO A 132 28.92 0.74 6.82
CA PRO A 132 29.12 1.56 8.01
C PRO A 132 28.61 0.88 9.26
N LEU A 133 29.36 0.95 10.34
CA LEU A 133 28.96 0.44 11.64
C LEU A 133 28.40 1.56 12.49
N MET A 134 27.39 1.23 13.29
CA MET A 134 26.84 2.12 14.30
C MET A 134 27.73 2.08 15.54
N THR A 135 28.03 3.25 16.10
CA THR A 135 28.71 3.34 17.40
C THR A 135 27.78 2.94 18.54
N ASN A 136 28.33 2.67 19.73
CA ASN A 136 27.54 2.37 20.93
C ASN A 136 26.55 3.49 21.27
N ASP A 137 26.86 4.71 20.87
CA ASP A 137 26.04 5.91 21.10
C ASP A 137 25.00 6.14 20.00
N ALA A 138 24.78 5.18 19.11
CA ALA A 138 23.82 5.26 17.99
C ALA A 138 24.12 6.37 16.97
N SER A 139 25.41 6.64 16.71
CA SER A 139 25.88 7.52 15.64
C SER A 139 26.64 6.74 14.58
N PHE A 140 26.90 7.38 13.43
CA PHE A 140 27.73 6.85 12.36
C PHE A 140 28.90 7.81 12.11
N ILE A 141 30.09 7.26 11.88
CA ILE A 141 31.26 8.07 11.48
C ILE A 141 31.49 7.86 9.99
N ILE A 142 31.26 8.91 9.23
CA ILE A 142 31.38 8.92 7.78
C ILE A 142 32.37 10.02 7.39
N ASN A 143 33.48 9.64 6.77
CA ASN A 143 34.55 10.56 6.38
C ASN A 143 35.01 11.45 7.55
N GLY A 144 35.18 10.88 8.73
CA GLY A 144 35.62 11.58 9.94
C GLY A 144 34.57 12.50 10.59
N THR A 145 33.35 12.49 10.13
CA THR A 145 32.23 13.28 10.70
C THR A 145 31.20 12.36 11.35
N GLU A 146 30.76 12.73 12.54
CA GLU A 146 29.67 12.02 13.18
C GLU A 146 28.32 12.42 12.57
N ARG A 147 27.54 11.42 12.20
CA ARG A 147 26.23 11.58 11.59
C ARG A 147 25.18 10.76 12.30
N VAL A 148 23.97 11.25 12.27
CA VAL A 148 22.76 10.56 12.76
C VAL A 148 21.80 10.38 11.60
N VAL A 149 21.28 9.17 11.42
CA VAL A 149 20.22 8.89 10.46
C VAL A 149 18.90 9.04 11.18
N VAL A 150 18.16 10.08 10.84
CA VAL A 150 16.86 10.40 11.44
C VAL A 150 15.79 9.44 10.94
N SER A 151 14.94 8.94 11.83
CA SER A 151 13.81 8.10 11.46
C SER A 151 12.83 8.85 10.56
N GLN A 152 12.24 8.17 9.60
CA GLN A 152 11.28 8.75 8.67
C GLN A 152 9.86 8.34 9.01
N LEU A 153 8.95 9.32 9.05
CA LEU A 153 7.52 9.08 9.16
C LEU A 153 6.88 9.18 7.78
N HIS A 154 6.41 8.08 7.25
CA HIS A 154 5.81 8.02 5.92
C HIS A 154 4.43 7.36 5.97
N ARG A 155 3.65 7.50 4.90
CA ARG A 155 2.39 6.78 4.78
C ARG A 155 2.68 5.28 4.73
N SER A 156 1.99 4.51 5.57
CA SER A 156 2.13 3.05 5.61
C SER A 156 1.71 2.44 4.26
N PRO A 157 2.30 1.32 3.83
CA PRO A 157 1.73 0.55 2.74
C PRO A 157 0.33 0.04 3.10
N GLY A 158 -0.50 -0.19 2.09
CA GLY A 158 -1.88 -0.64 2.23
C GLY A 158 -2.84 0.10 1.29
N VAL A 159 -4.13 0.08 1.60
CA VAL A 159 -5.17 0.81 0.88
C VAL A 159 -5.67 1.99 1.70
N PHE A 160 -5.91 3.12 1.04
CA PHE A 160 -6.42 4.34 1.65
C PHE A 160 -7.51 4.94 0.79
N TYR A 161 -8.59 5.36 1.44
CA TYR A 161 -9.68 6.09 0.83
C TYR A 161 -9.64 7.55 1.29
N ASP A 162 -9.72 8.46 0.34
CA ASP A 162 -9.59 9.90 0.58
C ASP A 162 -10.62 10.68 -0.24
N HIS A 163 -10.74 11.98 0.00
CA HIS A 163 -11.56 12.89 -0.78
C HIS A 163 -10.89 14.27 -0.90
N ASP A 164 -11.25 14.99 -1.95
CA ASP A 164 -10.70 16.33 -2.25
C ASP A 164 -11.34 17.48 -1.46
N LYS A 165 -12.31 17.19 -0.59
CA LYS A 165 -13.12 18.18 0.16
C LYS A 165 -13.83 19.20 -0.74
N GLY A 166 -14.12 18.82 -2.00
CA GLY A 166 -14.78 19.67 -2.97
C GLY A 166 -13.94 20.84 -3.50
N LYS A 167 -12.61 20.78 -3.35
CA LYS A 167 -11.71 21.87 -3.76
C LYS A 167 -11.32 21.80 -5.24
N THR A 168 -11.39 20.63 -5.85
CA THR A 168 -10.87 20.40 -7.22
C THR A 168 -11.82 20.90 -8.30
N HIS A 169 -13.13 20.83 -8.06
CA HIS A 169 -14.13 21.20 -9.06
C HIS A 169 -14.96 22.41 -8.61
N SER A 170 -15.28 23.30 -9.57
CA SER A 170 -16.02 24.55 -9.31
C SER A 170 -17.43 24.35 -8.73
N SER A 171 -18.03 23.18 -8.94
CA SER A 171 -19.36 22.84 -8.39
C SER A 171 -19.34 22.51 -6.89
N GLY A 172 -18.16 22.40 -6.25
CA GLY A 172 -18.04 21.99 -4.86
C GLY A 172 -18.35 20.51 -4.61
N LYS A 173 -18.53 19.69 -5.67
CA LYS A 173 -18.77 18.26 -5.55
C LYS A 173 -17.56 17.55 -4.97
N VAL A 174 -17.77 16.74 -3.94
CA VAL A 174 -16.70 15.96 -3.31
C VAL A 174 -16.33 14.80 -4.23
N LEU A 175 -15.06 14.72 -4.60
CA LEU A 175 -14.51 13.65 -5.41
C LEU A 175 -13.75 12.67 -4.49
N TYR A 176 -14.17 11.41 -4.52
CA TYR A 176 -13.55 10.35 -3.74
C TYR A 176 -12.45 9.67 -4.53
N SER A 177 -11.42 9.24 -3.82
CA SER A 177 -10.31 8.49 -4.37
C SER A 177 -9.91 7.33 -3.46
N ALA A 178 -9.45 6.25 -4.06
CA ALA A 178 -8.81 5.13 -3.37
C ALA A 178 -7.39 4.96 -3.89
N ARG A 179 -6.46 4.66 -3.01
CA ARG A 179 -5.05 4.49 -3.37
C ARG A 179 -4.48 3.25 -2.75
N ILE A 180 -3.94 2.36 -3.56
CA ILE A 180 -3.14 1.22 -3.12
C ILE A 180 -1.68 1.65 -3.14
N ILE A 181 -1.05 1.64 -1.96
CA ILE A 181 0.36 1.99 -1.78
C ILE A 181 1.11 0.71 -1.39
N PRO A 182 1.96 0.16 -2.26
CA PRO A 182 2.83 -0.94 -1.90
C PRO A 182 4.03 -0.44 -1.07
N TYR A 183 4.69 -1.35 -0.40
CA TYR A 183 6.01 -1.09 0.17
C TYR A 183 7.04 -0.87 -0.96
N ARG A 184 6.93 -1.66 -2.04
CA ARG A 184 7.73 -1.58 -3.25
C ARG A 184 6.88 -1.97 -4.45
N GLY A 185 6.88 -1.15 -5.50
CA GLY A 185 6.14 -1.40 -6.73
C GLY A 185 5.33 -0.20 -7.19
N SER A 186 4.49 -0.42 -8.19
CA SER A 186 3.66 0.61 -8.79
C SER A 186 2.45 0.95 -7.93
N TRP A 187 2.13 2.23 -7.84
CA TRP A 187 0.92 2.72 -7.17
C TRP A 187 -0.29 2.53 -8.07
N LEU A 188 -1.40 2.15 -7.49
CA LEU A 188 -2.69 2.05 -8.18
C LEU A 188 -3.70 2.97 -7.49
N ASP A 189 -4.14 3.98 -8.21
CA ASP A 189 -5.13 4.95 -7.74
C ASP A 189 -6.45 4.74 -8.49
N PHE A 190 -7.58 4.84 -7.77
CA PHE A 190 -8.92 4.95 -8.34
C PHE A 190 -9.51 6.29 -7.95
N GLU A 191 -10.10 7.02 -8.87
CA GLU A 191 -10.66 8.35 -8.61
C GLU A 191 -11.97 8.56 -9.36
N PHE A 192 -12.95 9.16 -8.70
CA PHE A 192 -14.18 9.61 -9.34
C PHE A 192 -13.98 10.94 -10.06
N ASP A 193 -14.58 11.03 -11.23
CA ASP A 193 -14.70 12.29 -11.98
C ASP A 193 -15.96 13.05 -11.55
N PRO A 194 -16.09 14.37 -11.83
CA PRO A 194 -17.32 15.12 -11.55
C PRO A 194 -18.58 14.54 -12.17
N LYS A 195 -18.43 13.74 -13.23
CA LYS A 195 -19.52 13.02 -13.92
C LYS A 195 -19.85 11.66 -13.30
N ASP A 196 -19.27 11.32 -12.13
CA ASP A 196 -19.41 10.03 -11.44
C ASP A 196 -18.91 8.82 -12.24
N ILE A 197 -17.91 9.03 -13.07
CA ILE A 197 -17.20 7.97 -13.79
C ILE A 197 -15.95 7.61 -12.98
N LEU A 198 -15.72 6.32 -12.79
CA LEU A 198 -14.56 5.81 -12.06
C LEU A 198 -13.37 5.63 -13.00
N PHE A 199 -12.26 6.29 -12.69
CA PHE A 199 -11.01 6.18 -13.42
C PHE A 199 -9.94 5.49 -12.58
N SER A 200 -9.01 4.81 -13.23
CA SER A 200 -7.80 4.27 -12.63
C SER A 200 -6.56 5.01 -13.14
N ARG A 201 -5.54 5.12 -12.27
CA ARG A 201 -4.21 5.61 -12.60
C ARG A 201 -3.15 4.66 -12.08
N ILE A 202 -2.14 4.41 -12.87
CA ILE A 202 -0.96 3.66 -12.47
C ILE A 202 0.22 4.64 -12.41
N ASP A 203 0.95 4.67 -11.29
CA ASP A 203 2.12 5.54 -11.08
C ASP A 203 1.89 7.01 -11.47
N ARG A 204 0.69 7.53 -11.18
CA ARG A 204 0.29 8.92 -11.52
C ARG A 204 0.34 9.24 -13.01
N ARG A 205 0.28 8.23 -13.87
CA ARG A 205 0.17 8.41 -15.33
C ARG A 205 -1.22 8.93 -15.71
N ARG A 206 -1.50 9.02 -17.02
CA ARG A 206 -2.82 9.40 -17.54
C ARG A 206 -3.92 8.50 -16.98
N LYS A 207 -5.06 9.06 -16.64
CA LYS A 207 -6.23 8.32 -16.18
C LYS A 207 -6.88 7.53 -17.31
N ILE A 208 -7.31 6.32 -17.02
CA ILE A 208 -8.09 5.44 -17.89
C ILE A 208 -9.34 4.98 -17.15
N PRO A 209 -10.45 4.65 -17.85
CA PRO A 209 -11.61 4.05 -17.20
C PRO A 209 -11.21 2.85 -16.33
N ALA A 210 -11.76 2.76 -15.11
CA ALA A 210 -11.36 1.71 -14.17
C ALA A 210 -11.77 0.30 -14.65
N THR A 211 -12.77 0.20 -15.52
CA THR A 211 -13.22 -1.04 -16.15
C THR A 211 -12.18 -1.68 -17.06
N ILE A 212 -11.28 -0.89 -17.65
CA ILE A 212 -10.12 -1.41 -18.40
C ILE A 212 -9.25 -2.29 -17.50
N MET A 213 -9.06 -1.90 -16.22
CA MET A 213 -8.32 -2.73 -15.27
C MET A 213 -9.04 -4.07 -15.02
N LEU A 214 -10.36 -4.07 -14.87
CA LEU A 214 -11.15 -5.29 -14.66
C LEU A 214 -11.12 -6.20 -15.91
N ARG A 215 -11.19 -5.62 -17.11
CA ARG A 215 -11.05 -6.39 -18.35
C ARG A 215 -9.66 -6.97 -18.54
N ALA A 216 -8.62 -6.24 -18.14
CA ALA A 216 -7.25 -6.77 -18.13
C ALA A 216 -7.09 -7.96 -17.16
N LEU A 217 -7.92 -8.04 -16.12
CA LEU A 217 -8.04 -9.16 -15.18
C LEU A 217 -8.94 -10.31 -15.69
N ASP A 218 -9.30 -10.27 -16.96
CA ASP A 218 -10.12 -11.29 -17.63
C ASP A 218 -11.56 -11.35 -17.12
N MET A 219 -12.18 -10.17 -16.94
CA MET A 219 -13.60 -10.06 -16.59
C MET A 219 -14.42 -9.58 -17.79
N GLY A 220 -15.47 -10.33 -18.11
CA GLY A 220 -16.48 -9.95 -19.10
C GLY A 220 -17.42 -8.85 -18.57
N THR A 221 -18.19 -8.23 -19.46
CA THR A 221 -19.15 -7.18 -19.06
C THR A 221 -20.17 -7.68 -18.05
N GLU A 222 -20.76 -8.86 -18.28
CA GLU A 222 -21.72 -9.47 -17.36
C GLU A 222 -21.11 -9.79 -15.99
N GLU A 223 -19.88 -10.33 -15.99
CA GLU A 223 -19.16 -10.64 -14.76
C GLU A 223 -18.87 -9.36 -13.94
N ILE A 224 -18.45 -8.29 -14.60
CA ILE A 224 -18.24 -6.99 -13.95
C ILE A 224 -19.55 -6.49 -13.35
N LEU A 225 -20.65 -6.50 -14.11
CA LEU A 225 -21.94 -6.03 -13.60
C LEU A 225 -22.46 -6.87 -12.43
N SER A 226 -22.35 -8.19 -12.50
CA SER A 226 -22.80 -9.09 -11.43
C SER A 226 -21.96 -8.95 -10.15
N GLU A 227 -20.69 -8.54 -10.26
CA GLU A 227 -19.82 -8.35 -9.10
C GLU A 227 -20.12 -7.05 -8.33
N PHE A 228 -20.58 -6.01 -9.03
CA PHE A 228 -20.85 -4.70 -8.43
C PHE A 228 -22.33 -4.44 -8.12
N TYR A 229 -23.26 -5.09 -8.83
CA TYR A 229 -24.69 -4.86 -8.70
C TYR A 229 -25.44 -6.16 -8.36
N GLU A 230 -26.52 -5.99 -7.65
CA GLU A 230 -27.51 -7.04 -7.48
C GLU A 230 -28.46 -7.05 -8.68
N GLU A 231 -28.99 -8.22 -9.01
CA GLU A 231 -29.94 -8.39 -10.12
C GLU A 231 -31.37 -8.32 -9.61
N ASP A 232 -32.22 -7.59 -10.32
CA ASP A 232 -33.66 -7.64 -10.18
C ASP A 232 -34.23 -8.37 -11.39
N VAL A 233 -35.06 -9.40 -11.11
CA VAL A 233 -35.67 -10.24 -12.15
C VAL A 233 -37.08 -9.76 -12.38
N PHE A 234 -37.38 -9.41 -13.64
CA PHE A 234 -38.67 -8.98 -14.10
C PHE A 234 -39.26 -10.01 -15.05
N THR A 235 -40.50 -10.46 -14.79
CA THR A 235 -41.24 -11.36 -15.69
C THR A 235 -42.26 -10.53 -16.43
N ILE A 236 -42.21 -10.55 -17.75
CA ILE A 236 -43.12 -9.81 -18.63
C ILE A 236 -44.28 -10.70 -19.05
N ASP A 237 -45.52 -10.29 -18.73
CA ASP A 237 -46.75 -10.97 -19.09
C ASP A 237 -47.64 -9.98 -19.84
N LYS A 238 -47.54 -9.96 -21.18
CA LYS A 238 -48.23 -9.08 -22.12
C LYS A 238 -48.06 -7.59 -21.81
N ASP A 239 -48.90 -7.01 -20.97
CA ASP A 239 -48.88 -5.57 -20.60
C ASP A 239 -48.55 -5.35 -19.12
N ASN A 240 -48.25 -6.41 -18.36
CA ASN A 240 -47.90 -6.31 -16.96
C ASN A 240 -46.52 -6.90 -16.69
N VAL A 241 -45.71 -6.19 -15.91
CA VAL A 241 -44.42 -6.63 -15.42
C VAL A 241 -44.57 -7.10 -13.99
N LYS A 242 -44.17 -8.33 -13.72
CA LYS A 242 -44.10 -8.88 -12.37
C LYS A 242 -42.69 -8.89 -11.86
N ALA A 243 -42.46 -8.41 -10.64
CA ALA A 243 -41.20 -8.48 -9.96
C ALA A 243 -41.32 -9.11 -8.58
N ALA A 244 -40.27 -9.72 -8.09
CA ALA A 244 -40.18 -10.14 -6.70
C ALA A 244 -40.24 -8.91 -5.79
N LEU A 245 -41.10 -8.94 -4.78
CA LEU A 245 -41.26 -7.82 -3.86
C LEU A 245 -40.05 -7.73 -2.90
N ALA A 246 -39.16 -6.85 -3.16
CA ALA A 246 -38.08 -6.40 -2.25
C ALA A 246 -38.37 -4.98 -1.78
N PRO A 247 -39.12 -4.76 -0.67
CA PRO A 247 -39.60 -3.44 -0.27
C PRO A 247 -38.50 -2.43 -0.06
N GLU A 248 -37.34 -2.88 0.41
CA GLU A 248 -36.17 -2.01 0.68
C GLU A 248 -35.61 -1.37 -0.60
N ARG A 249 -35.66 -2.13 -1.71
CA ARG A 249 -35.14 -1.67 -3.02
C ARG A 249 -36.03 -0.62 -3.69
N LEU A 250 -37.30 -0.53 -3.30
CA LEU A 250 -38.25 0.45 -3.83
C LEU A 250 -38.19 1.81 -3.11
N ARG A 251 -37.30 1.98 -2.15
CA ARG A 251 -37.17 3.24 -1.37
C ARG A 251 -36.86 4.42 -2.27
N GLY A 252 -37.72 5.43 -2.21
CA GLY A 252 -37.52 6.68 -2.94
C GLY A 252 -38.05 6.66 -4.38
N GLU A 253 -38.43 5.53 -4.92
CA GLU A 253 -39.07 5.43 -6.24
C GLU A 253 -40.53 5.94 -6.22
N THR A 254 -40.98 6.39 -7.38
CA THR A 254 -42.38 6.79 -7.62
C THR A 254 -42.93 5.89 -8.70
N LEU A 255 -43.95 5.10 -8.36
CA LEU A 255 -44.54 4.15 -9.30
C LEU A 255 -45.79 4.74 -9.95
N SER A 256 -45.99 4.42 -11.23
CA SER A 256 -47.16 4.83 -12.01
C SER A 256 -48.41 4.01 -11.65
N VAL A 257 -48.25 2.89 -10.91
CA VAL A 257 -49.32 1.96 -10.53
C VAL A 257 -49.42 1.83 -9.02
N ASP A 258 -50.63 1.64 -8.51
CA ASP A 258 -50.87 1.36 -7.11
C ASP A 258 -50.21 0.06 -6.65
N ILE A 259 -49.45 0.10 -5.57
CA ILE A 259 -48.95 -1.13 -4.93
C ILE A 259 -50.06 -1.75 -4.13
N LYS A 260 -50.65 -2.83 -4.67
CA LYS A 260 -51.70 -3.63 -4.02
C LYS A 260 -51.15 -4.98 -3.58
N VAL A 261 -51.30 -5.27 -2.30
CA VAL A 261 -50.96 -6.58 -1.73
C VAL A 261 -52.21 -7.12 -1.03
N LYS A 262 -52.70 -8.27 -1.45
CA LYS A 262 -53.92 -8.91 -0.91
C LYS A 262 -55.10 -7.95 -0.80
N ASN A 263 -55.44 -7.21 -1.86
CA ASN A 263 -56.51 -6.22 -1.95
C ASN A 263 -56.39 -4.96 -1.08
N LYS A 264 -55.26 -4.71 -0.43
CA LYS A 264 -54.99 -3.45 0.29
C LYS A 264 -53.97 -2.62 -0.50
N VAL A 265 -54.28 -1.35 -0.76
CA VAL A 265 -53.38 -0.41 -1.38
C VAL A 265 -52.41 0.09 -0.29
N TYR A 266 -51.12 -0.11 -0.49
CA TYR A 266 -50.06 0.36 0.40
C TYR A 266 -49.47 1.69 -0.04
N VAL A 267 -49.32 1.90 -1.35
CA VAL A 267 -48.91 3.15 -1.95
C VAL A 267 -49.77 3.44 -3.16
N GLU A 268 -50.35 4.63 -3.23
CA GLU A 268 -51.09 5.09 -4.39
C GLU A 268 -50.16 5.51 -5.52
N ALA A 269 -50.58 5.36 -6.75
CA ALA A 269 -49.86 5.80 -7.94
C ALA A 269 -49.44 7.26 -7.84
N GLY A 270 -48.21 7.56 -8.28
CA GLY A 270 -47.63 8.91 -8.25
C GLY A 270 -47.09 9.36 -6.89
N LYS A 271 -47.20 8.53 -5.83
CA LYS A 271 -46.60 8.87 -4.53
C LYS A 271 -45.25 8.23 -4.36
N ARG A 272 -44.29 9.01 -3.80
CA ARG A 272 -42.96 8.53 -3.48
C ARG A 272 -43.00 7.53 -2.33
N ILE A 273 -42.29 6.40 -2.49
CA ILE A 273 -42.22 5.34 -1.49
C ILE A 273 -41.30 5.77 -0.33
N THR A 274 -41.90 5.81 0.87
CA THR A 274 -41.19 6.23 2.10
C THR A 274 -40.83 5.04 2.98
N ALA A 275 -39.92 5.23 3.94
CA ALA A 275 -39.52 4.22 4.91
C ALA A 275 -40.73 3.64 5.71
N ARG A 276 -41.81 4.43 5.88
CA ARG A 276 -43.04 3.95 6.52
C ARG A 276 -43.75 2.91 5.65
N HIS A 277 -43.90 3.19 4.36
CA HIS A 277 -44.51 2.27 3.40
C HIS A 277 -43.72 0.95 3.31
N ILE A 278 -42.38 1.02 3.38
CA ILE A 278 -41.52 -0.17 3.38
C ILE A 278 -41.79 -1.06 4.59
N LYS A 279 -41.87 -0.49 5.80
CA LYS A 279 -42.17 -1.24 7.02
C LYS A 279 -43.55 -1.91 6.95
N GLU A 280 -44.55 -1.21 6.40
CA GLU A 280 -45.91 -1.75 6.20
C GLU A 280 -45.89 -2.88 5.17
N MET A 281 -45.13 -2.78 4.08
CA MET A 281 -44.97 -3.83 3.07
C MET A 281 -44.22 -5.06 3.59
N GLN A 282 -43.18 -4.89 4.38
CA GLN A 282 -42.43 -5.99 5.02
C GLN A 282 -43.33 -6.86 5.90
N THR A 283 -44.30 -6.27 6.58
CA THR A 283 -45.26 -7.01 7.43
C THR A 283 -46.30 -7.79 6.62
N SER A 284 -46.47 -7.50 5.34
CA SER A 284 -47.54 -8.05 4.50
C SER A 284 -47.28 -9.46 3.96
N LYS A 285 -46.01 -9.96 4.00
CA LYS A 285 -45.56 -11.26 3.45
C LYS A 285 -45.99 -11.48 1.98
N ALA A 286 -46.08 -10.43 1.18
CA ALA A 286 -46.23 -10.56 -0.25
C ALA A 286 -44.93 -10.93 -0.91
N SER A 287 -44.94 -11.76 -1.92
CA SER A 287 -43.78 -12.23 -2.66
C SER A 287 -43.61 -11.54 -4.02
N GLU A 288 -44.68 -11.03 -4.60
CA GLU A 288 -44.69 -10.47 -5.95
C GLU A 288 -45.46 -9.15 -6.01
N ILE A 289 -45.04 -8.29 -6.92
CA ILE A 289 -45.66 -7.01 -7.23
C ILE A 289 -45.88 -6.91 -8.74
N SER A 290 -47.06 -6.39 -9.16
CA SER A 290 -47.33 -6.07 -10.56
C SER A 290 -47.01 -4.59 -10.81
N LEU A 291 -46.24 -4.32 -11.83
CA LEU A 291 -45.76 -3.01 -12.24
C LEU A 291 -46.23 -2.70 -13.66
N SER A 292 -46.25 -1.45 -14.05
CA SER A 292 -46.44 -1.07 -15.45
C SER A 292 -45.15 -1.26 -16.26
N ASP A 293 -45.29 -1.41 -17.56
CA ASP A 293 -44.16 -1.54 -18.50
C ASP A 293 -43.24 -0.33 -18.46
N GLU A 294 -43.82 0.86 -18.22
CA GLU A 294 -43.07 2.12 -18.07
C GLU A 294 -42.00 2.08 -16.94
N PHE A 295 -42.16 1.18 -15.96
CA PHE A 295 -41.20 1.00 -14.88
C PHE A 295 -39.85 0.43 -15.34
N LEU A 296 -39.85 -0.28 -16.46
CA LEU A 296 -38.60 -0.80 -17.05
C LEU A 296 -37.81 0.27 -17.79
N ILE A 297 -38.44 1.37 -18.21
CA ILE A 297 -37.76 2.46 -18.90
C ILE A 297 -36.75 3.11 -17.95
N GLY A 298 -35.51 3.24 -18.42
CA GLY A 298 -34.38 3.74 -17.63
C GLY A 298 -33.68 2.70 -16.76
N LYS A 299 -34.18 1.45 -16.69
CA LYS A 299 -33.43 0.35 -16.07
C LYS A 299 -32.33 -0.13 -17.05
N VAL A 300 -31.31 -0.78 -16.50
CA VAL A 300 -30.14 -1.24 -17.25
C VAL A 300 -30.10 -2.76 -17.24
N LEU A 301 -29.88 -3.38 -18.38
CA LEU A 301 -29.77 -4.84 -18.51
C LEU A 301 -28.53 -5.37 -17.79
N SER A 302 -28.71 -6.44 -17.01
CA SER A 302 -27.63 -7.14 -16.31
C SER A 302 -26.89 -8.12 -17.23
N LYS A 303 -27.61 -8.78 -18.14
CA LYS A 303 -27.10 -9.85 -19.01
C LYS A 303 -27.48 -9.64 -20.45
N ASP A 304 -26.72 -10.28 -21.33
CA ASP A 304 -27.06 -10.35 -22.74
C ASP A 304 -28.38 -11.10 -22.94
N ILE A 305 -29.21 -10.58 -23.81
CA ILE A 305 -30.46 -11.24 -24.17
C ILE A 305 -30.29 -11.89 -25.55
N PHE A 306 -30.51 -13.20 -25.60
CA PHE A 306 -30.35 -13.99 -26.82
C PHE A 306 -31.73 -14.30 -27.42
N ASN A 307 -31.77 -14.36 -28.74
CA ASN A 307 -32.93 -14.90 -29.42
C ASN A 307 -32.98 -16.42 -29.21
N GLU A 308 -34.07 -16.95 -28.64
CA GLU A 308 -34.23 -18.38 -28.39
C GLU A 308 -34.22 -19.23 -29.68
N GLU A 309 -34.57 -18.65 -30.86
CA GLU A 309 -34.65 -19.37 -32.12
C GLU A 309 -33.33 -19.34 -32.92
N THR A 310 -32.60 -18.22 -32.93
CA THR A 310 -31.39 -18.04 -33.74
C THR A 310 -30.12 -18.14 -32.94
N GLY A 311 -30.17 -17.96 -31.61
CA GLY A 311 -28.98 -17.89 -30.75
C GLY A 311 -28.14 -16.61 -30.90
N GLU A 312 -28.65 -15.63 -31.66
CA GLU A 312 -27.99 -14.33 -31.82
C GLU A 312 -28.26 -13.42 -30.62
N VAL A 313 -27.30 -12.58 -30.28
CA VAL A 313 -27.44 -11.57 -29.22
C VAL A 313 -28.34 -10.46 -29.76
N LEU A 314 -29.52 -10.30 -29.16
CA LEU A 314 -30.47 -9.22 -29.49
C LEU A 314 -30.07 -7.94 -28.77
N LEU A 315 -29.86 -8.02 -27.48
CA LEU A 315 -29.51 -6.88 -26.64
C LEU A 315 -28.29 -7.23 -25.78
N THR A 316 -27.34 -6.32 -25.71
CA THR A 316 -26.11 -6.52 -24.91
C THR A 316 -26.31 -6.06 -23.47
N ALA A 317 -25.60 -6.69 -22.56
CA ALA A 317 -25.51 -6.24 -21.16
C ALA A 317 -25.08 -4.78 -21.07
N ASN A 318 -25.52 -4.08 -20.03
CA ASN A 318 -25.32 -2.64 -19.82
C ASN A 318 -26.08 -1.72 -20.79
N THR A 319 -27.02 -2.24 -21.58
CA THR A 319 -27.92 -1.41 -22.38
C THR A 319 -29.04 -0.86 -21.48
N GLU A 320 -29.32 0.42 -21.63
CA GLU A 320 -30.45 1.07 -20.97
C GLU A 320 -31.72 0.81 -21.73
N ILE A 321 -32.77 0.49 -21.04
CA ILE A 321 -34.08 0.16 -21.65
C ILE A 321 -34.78 1.47 -21.98
N ASP A 322 -34.79 1.80 -23.28
CA ASP A 322 -35.61 2.86 -23.86
C ASP A 322 -36.94 2.33 -24.34
N GLU A 323 -37.83 3.18 -24.83
CA GLU A 323 -39.10 2.79 -25.47
C GLU A 323 -38.87 1.83 -26.64
N THR A 324 -37.82 2.05 -27.45
CA THR A 324 -37.46 1.19 -28.60
C THR A 324 -36.98 -0.19 -28.18
N VAL A 325 -36.15 -0.27 -27.16
CA VAL A 325 -35.66 -1.53 -26.57
C VAL A 325 -36.80 -2.30 -25.92
N LEU A 326 -37.75 -1.60 -25.30
CA LEU A 326 -38.94 -2.23 -24.70
C LEU A 326 -39.85 -2.85 -25.78
N GLU A 327 -39.99 -2.17 -26.94
CA GLU A 327 -40.73 -2.71 -28.08
C GLU A 327 -40.05 -3.97 -28.65
N GLU A 328 -38.72 -3.96 -28.81
CA GLU A 328 -37.96 -5.14 -29.24
C GLU A 328 -38.10 -6.32 -28.29
N ILE A 329 -38.07 -6.09 -26.98
CA ILE A 329 -38.30 -7.12 -25.95
C ILE A 329 -39.69 -7.74 -26.10
N LYS A 330 -40.70 -6.93 -26.41
CA LYS A 330 -42.08 -7.40 -26.61
C LYS A 330 -42.25 -8.13 -27.94
N GLU A 331 -41.66 -7.66 -29.03
CA GLU A 331 -41.70 -8.30 -30.36
C GLU A 331 -41.12 -9.71 -30.33
N HIS A 332 -39.98 -9.87 -29.64
CA HIS A 332 -39.30 -11.16 -29.47
C HIS A 332 -39.88 -12.03 -28.36
N LYS A 333 -40.99 -11.59 -27.68
CA LYS A 333 -41.70 -12.32 -26.62
C LYS A 333 -40.81 -12.82 -25.49
N ILE A 334 -39.83 -12.02 -25.09
CA ILE A 334 -38.91 -12.33 -23.99
C ILE A 334 -39.71 -12.33 -22.69
N LYS A 335 -39.68 -13.45 -21.95
CA LYS A 335 -40.49 -13.65 -20.75
C LYS A 335 -39.79 -13.13 -19.48
N GLU A 336 -38.47 -13.16 -19.44
CA GLU A 336 -37.68 -12.81 -18.27
C GLU A 336 -36.58 -11.82 -18.65
N VAL A 337 -36.55 -10.71 -17.96
CA VAL A 337 -35.52 -9.66 -18.12
C VAL A 337 -34.84 -9.43 -16.80
N LYS A 338 -33.50 -9.49 -16.80
CA LYS A 338 -32.68 -9.22 -15.63
C LYS A 338 -32.10 -7.83 -15.75
N CYS A 339 -32.42 -6.99 -14.78
CA CYS A 339 -31.92 -5.62 -14.71
C CYS A 339 -31.03 -5.44 -13.50
N LEU A 340 -30.12 -4.45 -13.59
CA LEU A 340 -29.32 -4.05 -12.47
C LEU A 340 -30.17 -3.31 -11.43
N TYR A 341 -29.96 -3.62 -10.16
CA TYR A 341 -30.49 -2.80 -9.08
C TYR A 341 -29.68 -1.51 -8.97
N ILE A 342 -30.26 -0.42 -9.42
CA ILE A 342 -29.70 0.94 -9.34
C ILE A 342 -30.73 1.82 -8.67
N ASN A 343 -30.32 2.52 -7.60
CA ASN A 343 -31.17 3.46 -6.89
C ASN A 343 -30.32 4.65 -6.44
N GLU A 344 -30.72 5.87 -6.77
CA GLU A 344 -29.96 7.09 -6.43
C GLU A 344 -29.73 7.29 -4.93
N LEU A 345 -30.56 6.66 -4.07
CA LEU A 345 -30.45 6.80 -2.62
C LEU A 345 -29.58 5.71 -1.96
N ASP A 346 -29.26 4.66 -2.67
CA ASP A 346 -28.60 3.48 -2.12
C ASP A 346 -27.42 3.02 -2.96
N LYS A 347 -27.57 2.86 -4.27
CA LYS A 347 -26.57 2.30 -5.16
C LYS A 347 -26.55 2.98 -6.52
N GLY A 348 -25.54 3.82 -6.74
CA GLY A 348 -25.43 4.63 -7.96
C GLY A 348 -24.94 3.85 -9.19
N PRO A 349 -25.16 4.34 -10.42
CA PRO A 349 -24.83 3.68 -11.68
C PRO A 349 -23.35 3.83 -12.09
N TYR A 350 -22.43 3.94 -11.15
CA TYR A 350 -21.04 4.38 -11.43
C TYR A 350 -20.27 3.45 -12.35
N ILE A 351 -20.30 2.15 -12.11
CA ILE A 351 -19.57 1.15 -12.91
C ILE A 351 -20.26 0.97 -14.27
N SER A 352 -21.59 0.97 -14.32
CA SER A 352 -22.36 0.96 -15.56
C SER A 352 -21.98 2.15 -16.47
N ASN A 353 -21.95 3.37 -15.90
CA ASN A 353 -21.55 4.57 -16.63
C ASN A 353 -20.08 4.52 -17.07
N THR A 354 -19.21 3.92 -16.25
CA THR A 354 -17.80 3.74 -16.59
C THR A 354 -17.62 2.77 -17.75
N LEU A 355 -18.38 1.67 -17.78
CA LEU A 355 -18.40 0.71 -18.89
C LEU A 355 -18.88 1.34 -20.22
N ARG A 356 -19.80 2.31 -20.17
CA ARG A 356 -20.26 3.03 -21.40
C ARG A 356 -19.18 3.93 -21.97
N VAL A 357 -18.25 4.42 -21.16
CA VAL A 357 -17.13 5.27 -21.59
C VAL A 357 -15.90 4.44 -21.98
N ASP A 358 -15.85 3.19 -21.59
CA ASP A 358 -14.75 2.27 -21.86
C ASP A 358 -14.68 1.91 -23.37
N PRO A 359 -13.59 2.25 -24.08
CA PRO A 359 -13.44 1.94 -25.50
C PRO A 359 -13.05 0.49 -25.77
N THR A 360 -12.74 -0.30 -24.73
CA THR A 360 -12.26 -1.68 -24.87
C THR A 360 -13.39 -2.68 -24.72
N SER A 361 -13.32 -3.78 -25.45
CA SER A 361 -14.30 -4.87 -25.36
C SER A 361 -13.70 -6.16 -24.80
N ASN A 362 -12.39 -6.36 -25.02
CA ASN A 362 -11.69 -7.60 -24.76
C ASN A 362 -10.49 -7.39 -23.83
N ARG A 363 -10.04 -8.47 -23.16
CA ARG A 363 -8.83 -8.47 -22.34
C ARG A 363 -7.60 -7.94 -23.09
N LEU A 364 -7.42 -8.36 -24.34
CA LEU A 364 -6.25 -7.97 -25.11
C LEU A 364 -6.23 -6.46 -25.41
N GLU A 365 -7.36 -5.89 -25.76
CA GLU A 365 -7.49 -4.44 -25.97
C GLU A 365 -7.20 -3.65 -24.68
N ALA A 366 -7.70 -4.14 -23.54
CA ALA A 366 -7.43 -3.55 -22.24
C ALA A 366 -5.93 -3.56 -21.89
N LEU A 367 -5.25 -4.69 -22.09
CA LEU A 367 -3.81 -4.82 -21.89
C LEU A 367 -3.01 -3.89 -22.81
N VAL A 368 -3.41 -3.77 -24.07
CA VAL A 368 -2.78 -2.87 -25.04
C VAL A 368 -2.95 -1.40 -24.64
N GLU A 369 -4.13 -1.01 -24.14
CA GLU A 369 -4.36 0.37 -23.68
C GLU A 369 -3.52 0.70 -22.42
N ILE A 370 -3.41 -0.23 -21.47
CA ILE A 370 -2.51 -0.09 -20.33
C ILE A 370 -1.05 0.02 -20.80
N TYR A 371 -0.63 -0.81 -21.76
CA TYR A 371 0.73 -0.76 -22.30
C TYR A 371 1.04 0.59 -22.95
N ARG A 372 0.13 1.10 -23.80
CA ARG A 372 0.26 2.42 -24.45
C ARG A 372 0.36 3.56 -23.43
N MET A 373 -0.40 3.46 -22.33
CA MET A 373 -0.34 4.44 -21.26
C MET A 373 1.02 4.41 -20.55
N MET A 374 1.56 3.22 -20.27
CA MET A 374 2.81 3.05 -19.53
C MET A 374 4.05 3.32 -20.38
N ARG A 375 4.01 2.94 -21.66
CA ARG A 375 5.12 3.08 -22.63
C ARG A 375 4.65 3.77 -23.92
N PRO A 376 4.43 5.07 -23.87
CA PRO A 376 4.00 5.82 -25.05
C PRO A 376 5.10 5.75 -26.13
N GLY A 377 4.68 5.44 -27.37
CA GLY A 377 5.58 5.37 -28.52
C GLY A 377 6.16 4.00 -28.85
N GLU A 378 6.04 3.00 -27.97
CA GLU A 378 6.42 1.62 -28.27
C GLU A 378 5.24 0.87 -28.90
N PRO A 379 5.45 0.07 -29.96
CA PRO A 379 4.38 -0.75 -30.53
C PRO A 379 4.02 -1.88 -29.54
N PRO A 380 2.74 -2.02 -29.16
CA PRO A 380 2.30 -3.06 -28.26
C PRO A 380 2.28 -4.42 -28.95
N THR A 381 2.93 -5.42 -28.38
CA THR A 381 2.73 -6.84 -28.72
C THR A 381 1.96 -7.52 -27.61
N LYS A 382 1.23 -8.58 -27.91
CA LYS A 382 0.43 -9.31 -26.91
C LYS A 382 1.29 -9.72 -25.72
N ASP A 383 2.42 -10.39 -25.98
CA ASP A 383 3.29 -10.93 -24.93
C ASP A 383 3.94 -9.84 -24.09
N SER A 384 4.36 -8.73 -24.72
CA SER A 384 4.95 -7.59 -23.97
C SER A 384 3.92 -6.86 -23.12
N ALA A 385 2.68 -6.74 -23.57
CA ALA A 385 1.60 -6.12 -22.80
C ALA A 385 1.20 -6.98 -21.59
N GLU A 386 1.07 -8.28 -21.78
CA GLU A 386 0.76 -9.23 -20.71
C GLU A 386 1.89 -9.31 -19.67
N THR A 387 3.14 -9.41 -20.14
CA THR A 387 4.32 -9.38 -19.27
C THR A 387 4.43 -8.07 -18.49
N LEU A 388 4.16 -6.92 -19.12
CA LEU A 388 4.16 -5.64 -18.42
C LEU A 388 3.13 -5.62 -17.31
N PHE A 389 1.88 -5.99 -17.62
CA PHE A 389 0.78 -5.96 -16.67
C PHE A 389 1.04 -6.88 -15.46
N ASN A 390 1.50 -8.11 -15.72
CA ASN A 390 1.87 -9.05 -14.66
C ASN A 390 3.00 -8.51 -13.78
N ASN A 391 4.00 -7.86 -14.38
CA ASN A 391 5.11 -7.27 -13.65
C ASN A 391 4.74 -6.05 -12.80
N LEU A 392 3.60 -5.38 -13.08
CA LEU A 392 3.17 -4.21 -12.30
C LEU A 392 2.64 -4.60 -10.92
N PHE A 393 1.87 -5.71 -10.82
CA PHE A 393 1.09 -6.02 -9.61
C PHE A 393 1.21 -7.46 -9.12
N PHE A 394 1.58 -8.41 -9.98
CA PHE A 394 1.49 -9.85 -9.71
C PHE A 394 2.84 -10.57 -9.67
N ASN A 395 3.94 -9.84 -9.81
CA ASN A 395 5.29 -10.40 -9.77
C ASN A 395 5.99 -10.03 -8.45
N GLU A 396 6.36 -11.02 -7.63
CA GLU A 396 7.04 -10.84 -6.35
C GLU A 396 8.38 -10.09 -6.46
N GLU A 397 9.10 -10.25 -7.56
CA GLU A 397 10.37 -9.56 -7.77
C GLU A 397 10.19 -8.04 -7.87
N ARG A 398 9.02 -7.58 -8.35
CA ARG A 398 8.76 -6.17 -8.69
C ARG A 398 7.74 -5.49 -7.80
N TYR A 399 6.84 -6.24 -7.22
CA TYR A 399 5.76 -5.74 -6.36
C TYR A 399 5.81 -6.40 -4.99
N ASP A 400 5.68 -5.62 -3.94
CA ASP A 400 5.66 -6.11 -2.57
C ASP A 400 4.81 -5.17 -1.70
N LEU A 401 3.76 -5.71 -1.09
CA LEU A 401 2.94 -5.01 -0.11
C LEU A 401 3.57 -4.98 1.28
N SER A 402 4.51 -5.88 1.55
CA SER A 402 5.00 -6.26 2.88
C SER A 402 3.91 -6.90 3.76
N GLU A 403 4.32 -7.58 4.82
CA GLU A 403 3.40 -8.18 5.80
C GLU A 403 2.52 -7.13 6.48
N VAL A 404 3.12 -5.98 6.84
CA VAL A 404 2.40 -4.86 7.46
C VAL A 404 1.37 -4.26 6.50
N GLY A 405 1.75 -4.08 5.23
CA GLY A 405 0.86 -3.58 4.20
C GLY A 405 -0.32 -4.53 3.95
N ARG A 406 -0.06 -5.83 3.88
CA ARG A 406 -1.10 -6.85 3.72
C ARG A 406 -2.04 -6.92 4.92
N MET A 407 -1.51 -6.89 6.12
CA MET A 407 -2.33 -6.87 7.34
C MET A 407 -3.30 -5.67 7.36
N LYS A 408 -2.80 -4.48 7.03
CA LYS A 408 -3.62 -3.27 6.97
C LYS A 408 -4.64 -3.31 5.85
N PHE A 409 -4.25 -3.80 4.69
CA PHE A 409 -5.10 -3.98 3.52
C PHE A 409 -6.28 -4.90 3.85
N ASN A 410 -6.00 -6.09 4.41
CA ASN A 410 -7.02 -7.05 4.80
C ASN A 410 -7.94 -6.49 5.90
N ARG A 411 -7.37 -5.80 6.90
CA ARG A 411 -8.16 -5.17 7.97
C ARG A 411 -9.11 -4.10 7.44
N ARG A 412 -8.67 -3.27 6.50
CA ARG A 412 -9.50 -2.19 5.93
C ARG A 412 -10.65 -2.73 5.09
N LEU A 413 -10.39 -3.77 4.30
CA LEU A 413 -11.36 -4.41 3.42
C LEU A 413 -12.12 -5.57 4.09
N LYS A 414 -11.84 -5.87 5.36
CA LYS A 414 -12.46 -6.98 6.12
C LYS A 414 -12.28 -8.35 5.43
N LEU A 415 -11.12 -8.54 4.79
CA LEU A 415 -10.76 -9.79 4.14
C LEU A 415 -10.14 -10.78 5.12
N ASP A 416 -10.32 -12.07 4.85
CA ASP A 416 -9.70 -13.13 5.65
C ASP A 416 -8.18 -13.12 5.50
N ALA A 417 -7.47 -13.44 6.61
CA ALA A 417 -6.01 -13.33 6.69
C ALA A 417 -5.24 -14.37 5.85
N LYS A 418 -5.92 -15.41 5.34
CA LYS A 418 -5.27 -16.54 4.65
C LYS A 418 -5.22 -16.30 3.16
N LYS A 419 -4.10 -15.74 2.67
CA LYS A 419 -3.75 -15.77 1.25
C LYS A 419 -2.46 -16.56 1.06
N GLU A 420 -2.39 -17.32 -0.02
CA GLU A 420 -1.20 -18.10 -0.39
C GLU A 420 0.02 -17.19 -0.59
N ASN A 421 -0.19 -16.00 -1.13
CA ASN A 421 0.87 -15.04 -1.44
C ASN A 421 0.57 -13.64 -0.88
N PRO A 422 1.00 -13.34 0.37
CA PRO A 422 0.64 -12.09 1.04
C PRO A 422 1.35 -10.85 0.46
N HIS A 423 2.42 -11.02 -0.32
CA HIS A 423 3.25 -9.92 -0.80
C HIS A 423 2.75 -9.25 -2.08
N ILE A 424 1.99 -9.96 -2.91
CA ILE A 424 1.47 -9.45 -4.19
C ILE A 424 -0.03 -9.19 -4.13
N LEU A 425 -0.53 -8.39 -5.06
CA LEU A 425 -1.99 -8.22 -5.23
C LEU A 425 -2.59 -9.46 -5.88
N ASP A 426 -3.90 -9.62 -5.68
CA ASP A 426 -4.73 -10.61 -6.34
C ASP A 426 -5.87 -9.91 -7.09
N LYS A 427 -6.52 -10.59 -8.04
CA LYS A 427 -7.70 -10.09 -8.76
C LYS A 427 -8.76 -9.58 -7.78
N GLN A 428 -9.06 -10.38 -6.76
CA GLN A 428 -10.07 -10.05 -5.76
C GLN A 428 -9.70 -8.80 -4.94
N ASP A 429 -8.42 -8.57 -4.67
CA ASP A 429 -7.99 -7.36 -3.95
C ASP A 429 -8.38 -6.08 -4.69
N ILE A 430 -8.18 -6.06 -6.01
CA ILE A 430 -8.50 -4.90 -6.84
C ILE A 430 -10.00 -4.67 -6.90
N ILE A 431 -10.78 -5.74 -7.03
CA ILE A 431 -12.25 -5.69 -7.04
C ILE A 431 -12.77 -5.12 -5.72
N GLU A 432 -12.28 -5.64 -4.58
CA GLU A 432 -12.73 -5.18 -3.26
C GLU A 432 -12.36 -3.71 -2.98
N VAL A 433 -11.21 -3.24 -3.48
CA VAL A 433 -10.86 -1.81 -3.39
C VAL A 433 -11.84 -0.96 -4.21
N MET A 434 -12.21 -1.43 -5.40
CA MET A 434 -13.19 -0.72 -6.22
C MET A 434 -14.60 -0.75 -5.60
N LYS A 435 -15.02 -1.86 -5.00
CA LYS A 435 -16.27 -1.92 -4.21
C LYS A 435 -16.22 -0.96 -3.02
N GLY A 436 -15.09 -0.89 -2.33
CA GLY A 436 -14.91 0.01 -1.21
C GLY A 436 -15.10 1.49 -1.57
N ILE A 437 -14.53 1.93 -2.70
CA ILE A 437 -14.70 3.33 -3.14
C ILE A 437 -16.13 3.61 -3.61
N VAL A 438 -16.80 2.64 -4.24
CA VAL A 438 -18.22 2.74 -4.61
C VAL A 438 -19.08 2.85 -3.35
N ASN A 439 -18.86 2.00 -2.35
CA ASN A 439 -19.59 2.04 -1.08
C ASN A 439 -19.39 3.39 -0.33
N ILE A 440 -18.20 3.97 -0.39
CA ILE A 440 -17.96 5.31 0.19
C ILE A 440 -18.75 6.37 -0.57
N ARG A 441 -18.80 6.27 -1.90
CA ARG A 441 -19.56 7.22 -2.73
C ARG A 441 -21.06 7.12 -2.47
N ASP A 442 -21.58 5.93 -2.21
CA ASP A 442 -22.97 5.67 -1.83
C ASP A 442 -23.27 6.04 -0.36
N GLY A 443 -22.24 6.33 0.44
CA GLY A 443 -22.39 6.71 1.84
C GLY A 443 -22.47 5.55 2.83
N HIS A 444 -22.14 4.35 2.41
CA HIS A 444 -22.13 3.14 3.26
C HIS A 444 -20.84 2.94 4.03
N ASP A 445 -19.76 3.62 3.65
CA ASP A 445 -18.48 3.58 4.34
C ASP A 445 -17.88 5.00 4.44
N ILE A 446 -16.82 5.14 5.22
CA ILE A 446 -16.17 6.42 5.50
C ILE A 446 -14.74 6.45 4.94
N VAL A 447 -14.26 7.64 4.63
CA VAL A 447 -12.86 7.88 4.23
C VAL A 447 -11.91 7.69 5.41
N ASP A 448 -10.66 7.37 5.07
CA ASP A 448 -9.62 7.16 6.07
C ASP A 448 -9.00 8.50 6.50
N ASP A 449 -8.64 8.60 7.77
CA ASP A 449 -7.83 9.69 8.27
C ASP A 449 -6.35 9.41 7.96
N ILE A 450 -5.80 10.17 7.03
CA ILE A 450 -4.43 10.00 6.55
C ILE A 450 -3.40 10.37 7.62
N ASP A 451 -3.73 11.35 8.48
CA ASP A 451 -2.82 11.88 9.49
C ASP A 451 -2.82 11.08 10.80
N HIS A 452 -3.74 10.14 10.93
CA HIS A 452 -3.78 9.20 12.03
C HIS A 452 -2.50 8.36 12.06
N LEU A 453 -1.81 8.27 13.21
CA LEU A 453 -0.56 7.48 13.34
C LEU A 453 -0.75 5.98 13.10
N GLY A 454 -1.96 5.48 13.13
CA GLY A 454 -2.29 4.16 12.60
C GLY A 454 -2.07 4.02 11.10
N ASN A 455 -2.12 5.10 10.32
CA ASN A 455 -1.96 5.15 8.87
C ASN A 455 -0.59 5.68 8.44
N ARG A 456 0.18 6.21 9.36
CA ARG A 456 1.56 6.63 9.17
C ARG A 456 2.49 5.68 9.92
N ARG A 457 3.58 5.30 9.30
CA ARG A 457 4.56 4.34 9.83
C ARG A 457 5.92 5.00 9.98
N VAL A 458 6.64 4.62 11.02
CA VAL A 458 8.03 5.03 11.22
C VAL A 458 8.95 4.04 10.52
N ARG A 459 9.82 4.56 9.67
CA ARG A 459 10.91 3.81 9.04
C ARG A 459 12.21 4.16 9.75
N SER A 460 12.84 3.18 10.37
CA SER A 460 14.10 3.37 11.10
C SER A 460 15.31 3.18 10.19
N VAL A 461 16.50 3.46 10.72
CA VAL A 461 17.76 3.41 9.97
C VAL A 461 18.04 2.05 9.33
N GLY A 462 17.77 0.95 10.03
CA GLY A 462 18.02 -0.40 9.50
C GLY A 462 17.21 -0.69 8.25
N GLU A 463 15.91 -0.37 8.26
CA GLU A 463 15.04 -0.53 7.11
C GLU A 463 15.44 0.37 5.93
N MET A 464 15.80 1.62 6.20
CA MET A 464 16.26 2.54 5.17
C MET A 464 17.56 2.07 4.52
N THR A 465 18.49 1.56 5.33
CA THR A 465 19.76 1.00 4.84
C THR A 465 19.54 -0.26 4.02
N ALA A 466 18.64 -1.16 4.46
CA ALA A 466 18.26 -2.35 3.69
C ALA A 466 17.70 -1.99 2.31
N ASN A 467 16.86 -0.96 2.23
CA ASN A 467 16.30 -0.50 0.97
C ASN A 467 17.38 0.04 0.02
N GLN A 468 18.35 0.79 0.53
CA GLN A 468 19.47 1.28 -0.29
C GLN A 468 20.39 0.15 -0.73
N PHE A 469 20.62 -0.82 0.15
CA PHE A 469 21.38 -2.02 -0.17
C PHE A 469 20.71 -2.81 -1.30
N ARG A 470 19.40 -2.97 -1.24
CA ARG A 470 18.60 -3.59 -2.31
C ARG A 470 18.72 -2.86 -3.65
N VAL A 471 18.68 -1.52 -3.65
CA VAL A 471 18.87 -0.72 -4.87
C VAL A 471 20.24 -0.98 -5.50
N GLY A 472 21.28 -1.06 -4.69
CA GLY A 472 22.62 -1.44 -5.15
C GLY A 472 22.67 -2.86 -5.73
N LEU A 473 22.08 -3.83 -5.03
CA LEU A 473 22.05 -5.24 -5.43
C LEU A 473 21.24 -5.50 -6.71
N ILE A 474 20.14 -4.81 -6.96
CA ILE A 474 19.39 -4.91 -8.22
C ILE A 474 20.27 -4.53 -9.43
N ARG A 475 21.15 -3.53 -9.26
CA ARG A 475 22.11 -3.17 -10.31
C ARG A 475 23.16 -4.27 -10.51
N VAL A 476 23.61 -4.89 -9.42
CA VAL A 476 24.52 -6.04 -9.48
C VAL A 476 23.86 -7.24 -10.15
N GLU A 477 22.64 -7.57 -9.76
CA GLU A 477 21.83 -8.65 -10.36
C GLU A 477 21.72 -8.50 -11.88
N ARG A 478 21.38 -7.30 -12.35
CA ARG A 478 21.30 -7.02 -13.79
C ARG A 478 22.64 -7.27 -14.49
N ALA A 479 23.73 -6.79 -13.92
CA ALA A 479 25.06 -6.99 -14.48
C ALA A 479 25.51 -8.47 -14.46
N VAL A 480 25.18 -9.20 -13.39
CA VAL A 480 25.43 -10.64 -13.30
C VAL A 480 24.63 -11.42 -14.34
N ARG A 481 23.34 -11.12 -14.49
CA ARG A 481 22.46 -11.76 -15.48
C ARG A 481 22.96 -11.53 -16.92
N GLU A 482 23.43 -10.33 -17.22
CA GLU A 482 24.03 -9.98 -18.50
C GLU A 482 25.34 -10.76 -18.74
N ARG A 483 26.24 -10.81 -17.76
CA ARG A 483 27.50 -11.56 -17.85
C ARG A 483 27.27 -13.07 -18.02
N LEU A 484 26.35 -13.65 -17.26
CA LEU A 484 25.98 -15.06 -17.39
C LEU A 484 25.39 -15.41 -18.77
N SER A 485 24.80 -14.43 -19.47
CA SER A 485 24.25 -14.66 -20.82
C SER A 485 25.27 -14.44 -21.93
N MET A 486 26.31 -13.62 -21.73
CA MET A 486 27.31 -13.30 -22.75
C MET A 486 28.52 -14.25 -22.75
N ALA A 487 28.90 -14.82 -21.60
CA ALA A 487 30.11 -15.63 -21.46
C ALA A 487 29.79 -17.12 -21.46
N GLU A 488 30.78 -17.95 -21.87
CA GLU A 488 30.79 -19.37 -21.56
C GLU A 488 30.96 -19.49 -20.02
N ALA A 489 29.88 -19.86 -19.36
CA ALA A 489 29.80 -19.89 -17.89
C ALA A 489 30.82 -20.87 -17.26
N ASP A 490 31.37 -21.80 -18.04
CA ASP A 490 32.34 -22.79 -17.58
C ASP A 490 33.70 -22.20 -17.15
N GLU A 491 34.09 -21.03 -17.69
CA GLU A 491 35.38 -20.40 -17.39
C GLU A 491 35.30 -19.37 -16.24
N LEU A 492 34.09 -18.90 -15.89
CA LEU A 492 33.89 -17.82 -14.91
C LEU A 492 33.86 -18.35 -13.47
N GLY A 493 34.48 -17.58 -12.58
CA GLY A 493 34.34 -17.74 -11.14
C GLY A 493 33.26 -16.81 -10.56
N PRO A 494 32.75 -17.11 -9.35
CA PRO A 494 31.80 -16.23 -8.66
C PRO A 494 32.30 -14.79 -8.46
N GLN A 495 33.63 -14.63 -8.26
CA GLN A 495 34.29 -13.33 -8.05
C GLN A 495 34.28 -12.47 -9.33
N ASP A 496 34.35 -13.08 -10.50
CA ASP A 496 34.35 -12.38 -11.79
C ASP A 496 32.96 -11.88 -12.17
N LEU A 497 31.93 -12.55 -11.68
CA LEU A 497 30.53 -12.23 -11.96
C LEU A 497 30.03 -11.02 -11.17
N ILE A 498 30.42 -10.90 -9.91
CA ILE A 498 29.88 -9.91 -8.99
C ILE A 498 30.76 -8.67 -8.95
N ASN A 499 30.17 -7.49 -9.16
CA ASN A 499 30.84 -6.20 -8.98
C ASN A 499 30.21 -5.46 -7.79
N ALA A 500 30.99 -5.22 -6.74
CA ALA A 500 30.53 -4.55 -5.53
C ALA A 500 30.34 -3.02 -5.67
N LYS A 501 30.86 -2.37 -6.71
CA LYS A 501 30.83 -0.92 -6.86
C LYS A 501 29.42 -0.31 -6.78
N PRO A 502 28.37 -0.85 -7.40
CA PRO A 502 27.03 -0.29 -7.31
C PRO A 502 26.45 -0.30 -5.90
N VAL A 503 26.75 -1.33 -5.11
CA VAL A 503 26.29 -1.44 -3.71
C VAL A 503 27.04 -0.42 -2.85
N THR A 504 28.37 -0.36 -2.97
CA THR A 504 29.19 0.60 -2.25
C THR A 504 28.79 2.05 -2.56
N ALA A 505 28.48 2.34 -3.83
CA ALA A 505 28.03 3.67 -4.24
C ALA A 505 26.69 4.04 -3.62
N ALA A 506 25.72 3.12 -3.62
CA ALA A 506 24.40 3.35 -3.02
C ALA A 506 24.47 3.62 -1.51
N ILE A 507 25.30 2.85 -0.80
CA ILE A 507 25.52 3.03 0.64
C ILE A 507 26.22 4.36 0.94
N LYS A 508 27.27 4.69 0.21
CA LYS A 508 27.99 5.97 0.36
C LYS A 508 27.11 7.16 0.07
N GLU A 509 26.25 7.08 -0.95
CA GLU A 509 25.28 8.13 -1.28
C GLU A 509 24.27 8.31 -0.14
N PHE A 510 23.75 7.24 0.42
CA PHE A 510 22.77 7.29 1.52
C PHE A 510 23.38 7.93 2.77
N PHE A 511 24.46 7.40 3.29
CA PHE A 511 25.06 7.91 4.52
C PHE A 511 25.73 9.28 4.36
N GLY A 512 26.24 9.61 3.18
CA GLY A 512 26.94 10.86 2.90
C GLY A 512 26.03 12.01 2.48
N SER A 513 25.00 11.74 1.67
CA SER A 513 24.25 12.79 0.96
C SER A 513 22.74 12.75 1.17
N SER A 514 22.19 11.72 1.84
CA SER A 514 20.74 11.65 2.09
C SER A 514 20.28 12.79 3.01
N GLN A 515 19.09 13.31 2.76
CA GLN A 515 18.41 14.29 3.61
C GLN A 515 18.18 13.79 5.04
N LEU A 516 18.08 12.47 5.23
CA LEU A 516 17.87 11.84 6.54
C LEU A 516 19.16 11.54 7.28
N SER A 517 20.31 11.47 6.59
CA SER A 517 21.62 11.37 7.20
C SER A 517 22.17 12.78 7.46
N GLN A 518 22.13 13.22 8.70
CA GLN A 518 22.45 14.58 9.11
C GLN A 518 23.72 14.61 9.97
N PHE A 519 24.45 15.72 9.95
CA PHE A 519 25.49 15.96 10.93
C PHE A 519 24.90 15.95 12.34
N MET A 520 25.53 15.24 13.25
CA MET A 520 25.05 15.16 14.62
C MET A 520 25.17 16.51 15.32
N ASP A 521 24.12 16.91 16.00
CA ASP A 521 24.11 18.10 16.84
C ASP A 521 24.80 17.79 18.17
N GLN A 522 26.04 18.25 18.34
CA GLN A 522 26.94 17.91 19.46
C GLN A 522 27.17 19.07 20.45
N ASN A 523 26.21 19.97 20.63
CA ASN A 523 26.32 21.06 21.57
C ASN A 523 26.41 20.59 23.04
N ASN A 524 25.63 19.60 23.37
CA ASN A 524 25.62 18.93 24.67
C ASN A 524 25.02 17.51 24.54
N PRO A 525 25.19 16.65 25.55
CA PRO A 525 24.66 15.27 25.50
C PRO A 525 23.14 15.18 25.27
N LEU A 526 22.36 16.14 25.74
CA LEU A 526 20.92 16.17 25.54
C LEU A 526 20.55 16.45 24.08
N SER A 527 21.28 17.36 23.43
CA SER A 527 21.05 17.66 21.99
C SER A 527 21.35 16.44 21.11
N GLU A 528 22.37 15.65 21.46
CA GLU A 528 22.70 14.40 20.77
C GLU A 528 21.55 13.38 20.88
N ILE A 529 21.04 13.15 22.09
CA ILE A 529 19.93 12.23 22.33
C ILE A 529 18.67 12.71 21.61
N THR A 530 18.36 13.99 21.68
CA THR A 530 17.20 14.59 21.00
C THR A 530 17.30 14.41 19.48
N HIS A 531 18.47 14.59 18.91
CA HIS A 531 18.70 14.40 17.48
C HIS A 531 18.49 12.93 17.05
N LYS A 532 18.97 11.97 17.85
CA LYS A 532 18.80 10.53 17.62
C LYS A 532 17.35 10.07 17.73
N ARG A 533 16.53 10.77 18.51
CA ARG A 533 15.09 10.53 18.70
C ARG A 533 14.19 11.33 17.77
N ARG A 534 14.76 12.08 16.83
CA ARG A 534 14.00 12.88 15.87
C ARG A 534 13.31 12.01 14.84
N VAL A 535 12.15 12.46 14.40
CA VAL A 535 11.34 11.83 13.35
C VAL A 535 11.05 12.89 12.29
N SER A 536 11.36 12.60 11.04
CA SER A 536 11.14 13.50 9.91
C SER A 536 10.08 12.94 8.97
N ALA A 537 9.13 13.76 8.55
CA ALA A 537 8.18 13.42 7.49
C ALA A 537 8.76 13.67 6.08
N LEU A 538 9.95 14.26 6.02
CA LEU A 538 10.66 14.58 4.78
C LEU A 538 11.48 13.38 4.27
N GLY A 539 12.11 13.52 3.12
CA GLY A 539 13.03 12.53 2.56
C GLY A 539 12.43 11.70 1.43
N PRO A 540 13.16 10.70 0.93
CA PRO A 540 12.72 9.86 -0.17
C PRO A 540 11.42 9.10 0.16
N GLY A 541 10.41 9.24 -0.70
CA GLY A 541 9.08 8.66 -0.46
C GLY A 541 8.24 9.36 0.61
N GLY A 542 8.73 10.46 1.20
CA GLY A 542 8.02 11.30 2.15
C GLY A 542 7.42 12.56 1.53
N LEU A 543 7.11 13.53 2.39
CA LEU A 543 6.54 14.82 2.00
C LEU A 543 7.63 15.80 1.55
N THR A 544 7.25 16.77 0.74
CA THR A 544 8.05 17.95 0.44
C THR A 544 7.50 19.14 1.21
N ARG A 545 8.36 20.07 1.63
CA ARG A 545 7.99 21.25 2.43
C ARG A 545 6.89 22.07 1.78
N GLU A 546 6.96 22.26 0.47
CA GLU A 546 6.05 23.11 -0.31
C GLU A 546 4.67 22.46 -0.50
N ARG A 547 4.62 21.11 -0.53
CA ARG A 547 3.37 20.35 -0.73
C ARG A 547 2.68 19.93 0.57
N ALA A 548 3.35 20.12 1.70
CA ALA A 548 2.79 19.80 3.00
C ALA A 548 1.78 20.87 3.42
N GLY A 549 0.51 20.50 3.47
CA GLY A 549 -0.57 21.35 3.98
C GLY A 549 -0.53 21.52 5.50
N PHE A 550 -1.42 22.34 6.03
CA PHE A 550 -1.53 22.56 7.48
C PHE A 550 -1.95 21.29 8.22
N GLU A 551 -2.81 20.48 7.64
CA GLU A 551 -3.35 19.26 8.27
C GLU A 551 -2.25 18.27 8.69
N VAL A 552 -1.22 18.09 7.85
CA VAL A 552 -0.09 17.20 8.15
C VAL A 552 0.84 17.77 9.24
N ARG A 553 0.84 19.08 9.41
CA ARG A 553 1.70 19.80 10.36
C ARG A 553 1.06 19.95 11.74
N ASP A 554 -0.25 19.79 11.83
CA ASP A 554 -1.00 19.92 13.07
C ASP A 554 -0.78 18.73 14.00
N VAL A 555 -0.99 18.94 15.28
CA VAL A 555 -0.97 17.88 16.29
C VAL A 555 -2.25 17.06 16.19
N HIS A 556 -2.08 15.76 15.96
CA HIS A 556 -3.20 14.83 15.90
C HIS A 556 -3.43 14.16 17.27
N PRO A 557 -4.67 13.85 17.68
CA PRO A 557 -4.93 13.15 18.95
C PRO A 557 -4.16 11.85 19.15
N THR A 558 -3.86 11.14 18.06
CA THR A 558 -3.06 9.90 18.11
C THR A 558 -1.58 10.11 18.41
N HIS A 559 -1.10 11.36 18.43
CA HIS A 559 0.27 11.69 18.85
C HIS A 559 0.49 11.47 20.34
N TYR A 560 -0.58 11.42 21.14
CA TYR A 560 -0.48 11.20 22.59
C TYR A 560 0.31 9.95 22.94
N GLY A 561 1.34 10.12 23.76
CA GLY A 561 2.25 9.04 24.17
C GLY A 561 3.21 8.52 23.09
N ARG A 562 3.23 9.12 21.88
CA ARG A 562 4.05 8.66 20.74
C ARG A 562 4.96 9.75 20.18
N VAL A 563 4.41 10.91 19.92
CA VAL A 563 5.12 12.05 19.34
C VAL A 563 4.94 13.26 20.25
N CYS A 564 6.02 13.97 20.55
CA CYS A 564 5.96 15.17 21.38
C CYS A 564 5.11 16.26 20.67
N PRO A 565 4.10 16.83 21.32
CA PRO A 565 3.24 17.83 20.69
C PRO A 565 3.89 19.23 20.62
N ILE A 566 5.02 19.43 21.31
CA ILE A 566 5.63 20.75 21.49
C ILE A 566 6.94 20.86 20.69
N GLU A 567 7.76 19.82 20.69
CA GLU A 567 9.09 19.88 20.12
C GLU A 567 9.04 19.75 18.59
N THR A 568 9.11 20.89 17.90
CA THR A 568 9.16 21.01 16.45
C THR A 568 9.94 22.27 16.07
N PRO A 569 10.66 22.31 14.92
CA PRO A 569 11.32 23.52 14.46
C PRO A 569 10.34 24.64 14.13
N GLU A 570 10.82 25.87 14.22
CA GLU A 570 10.15 27.05 13.65
C GLU A 570 10.44 27.17 12.15
N GLY A 571 9.51 27.74 11.39
CA GLY A 571 9.69 28.02 9.97
C GLY A 571 9.14 26.92 9.03
N PRO A 572 9.75 26.68 7.84
CA PRO A 572 9.20 25.82 6.80
C PRO A 572 9.04 24.36 7.21
N ASN A 573 9.74 23.91 8.22
CA ASN A 573 9.74 22.52 8.70
C ASN A 573 8.80 22.27 9.88
N ILE A 574 8.04 23.28 10.31
CA ILE A 574 7.12 23.14 11.45
C ILE A 574 6.16 21.97 11.22
N GLY A 575 5.99 21.12 12.23
CA GLY A 575 5.12 19.95 12.17
C GLY A 575 5.59 18.80 11.29
N LEU A 576 6.65 18.99 10.48
CA LEU A 576 7.24 17.94 9.63
C LEU A 576 8.41 17.22 10.29
N ILE A 577 9.09 17.88 11.21
CA ILE A 577 10.16 17.31 12.02
C ILE A 577 9.70 17.35 13.46
N ASN A 578 9.59 16.18 14.07
CA ASN A 578 9.10 15.98 15.42
C ASN A 578 10.06 15.08 16.20
N SER A 579 9.81 14.89 17.50
CA SER A 579 10.56 13.98 18.35
C SER A 579 9.66 12.92 18.95
N PHE A 580 10.21 11.73 19.19
CA PHE A 580 9.48 10.68 19.91
C PHE A 580 9.19 11.11 21.34
N ALA A 581 8.01 10.79 21.83
CA ALA A 581 7.63 11.03 23.21
C ALA A 581 8.45 10.17 24.17
N SER A 582 8.83 10.75 25.30
CA SER A 582 9.53 10.06 26.39
C SER A 582 8.51 9.67 27.47
N SER A 583 7.70 8.66 27.22
CA SER A 583 6.53 8.33 28.04
C SER A 583 6.84 7.94 29.47
N VAL A 584 8.04 7.44 29.76
CA VAL A 584 8.36 6.87 31.09
C VAL A 584 8.60 7.93 32.15
N SER A 585 9.17 9.07 31.80
CA SER A 585 9.50 10.11 32.78
C SER A 585 8.28 10.84 33.37
N TYR A 586 7.17 10.89 32.65
CA TYR A 586 5.97 11.63 33.08
C TYR A 586 5.00 10.80 33.92
N THR A 587 5.06 9.50 33.87
CA THR A 587 4.17 8.62 34.63
C THR A 587 4.70 8.25 36.01
N HIS A 588 6.04 8.36 36.24
CA HIS A 588 6.69 7.81 37.42
C HIS A 588 7.54 8.83 38.19
N LEU A 589 7.88 9.97 37.58
CA LEU A 589 8.59 11.06 38.25
C LEU A 589 7.65 12.27 38.32
N PRO A 590 7.12 12.62 39.49
CA PRO A 590 6.31 13.82 39.61
C PRO A 590 7.16 15.04 39.21
N SER A 591 6.63 15.82 38.29
CA SER A 591 7.23 17.09 37.89
C SER A 591 7.24 18.05 39.08
N PRO A 592 8.20 18.95 39.20
CA PRO A 592 8.14 20.03 40.20
C PRO A 592 6.82 20.83 40.16
N ARG A 593 6.20 20.95 38.99
CA ARG A 593 4.86 21.54 38.82
C ARG A 593 3.77 20.75 39.51
N ASP A 594 3.76 19.43 39.36
CA ASP A 594 2.73 18.57 39.96
C ASP A 594 2.76 18.66 41.50
N VAL A 595 3.96 18.88 42.07
CA VAL A 595 4.14 19.11 43.51
C VAL A 595 3.65 20.50 43.92
N GLU A 596 3.79 21.50 43.08
CA GLU A 596 3.29 22.86 43.35
C GLU A 596 1.77 22.99 43.23
N GLU A 597 1.19 22.36 42.20
CA GLU A 597 -0.29 22.35 42.05
C GLU A 597 -0.97 21.59 43.18
N SER A 598 -0.38 20.53 43.68
CA SER A 598 -0.92 19.82 44.86
C SER A 598 -0.82 20.60 46.18
N ARG A 599 -0.05 21.69 46.19
CA ARG A 599 0.09 22.59 47.36
C ARG A 599 -0.76 23.87 47.28
N MET A 600 -1.43 24.09 46.17
CA MET A 600 -2.38 25.21 46.07
C MET A 600 -3.63 24.87 46.90
N PRO A 601 -4.04 25.74 47.84
CA PRO A 601 -5.27 25.49 48.56
C PRO A 601 -6.46 25.62 47.59
N SER A 602 -7.41 24.71 47.73
CA SER A 602 -8.65 24.63 46.92
C SER A 602 -9.60 25.84 47.06
N SER A 603 -9.09 26.98 47.45
CA SER A 603 -9.83 28.24 47.65
C SER A 603 -9.09 29.45 47.06
N ALA A 604 -8.70 29.34 45.79
CA ALA A 604 -8.34 30.54 45.02
C ALA A 604 -9.18 30.59 43.75
#